data_6f98236e84c968f2eacf219cfc5b1fa2
#
_entry.id   6f98236e84c968f2eacf219cfc5b1fa2
#
_cell.length_a   1.000
_cell.length_b   1.000
_cell.length_c   1.000
_cell.angle_alpha   90.00
_cell.angle_beta   90.00
_cell.angle_gamma   90.00
#
_symmetry.space_group_name_H-M   'P 1'
#
loop_
_entity.id
_entity.type
_entity.pdbx_description
1 polymer ?
#
loop_
_entity_poly.entity_id
_entity_poly.type
_entity_poly.pdbx_seq_one_letter_code
_entity_poly.pdbx_strand_id
1 'polypeptide(L)'
;MRKLYLKFTGILLFFVSYFLVFIAFDTNDFSRIRADYLHNITDTKVVSYNGDKTFLNSPYPLMKYINDIDKNNEYSIILGDSKFAFLDVIRLSSISGEKYLNISYGGAALEESILEFWYTVKRLKLKKVIFELDFHALNNNWRMDRISKYFDMSYLDMIKAYYFDYYNNKTMLEEAYKKIRGITNEENTSKAELVKKGIEDKIKVLKTYTINKEAVENLKEISKYCKENDIKLIFFSPPLYHKISDLVEEKKDLVEELHEIKSELSKDAVVYDMQDKSELSYMESDWLDSSHFTGDIMRQVEDNLAGISHKYMKIWENGQYDKSK
;
A
#
# COMPACT_ATOMS: atom_id res chain seq x y z
N MET A 1 -34.30 34.65 -25.51
CA MET A 1 -33.42 33.59 -25.98
C MET A 1 -31.93 33.95 -25.90
N ARG A 2 -31.42 35.04 -26.51
CA ARG A 2 -29.97 35.40 -26.49
C ARG A 2 -29.33 35.49 -25.06
N LYS A 3 -30.03 36.05 -24.07
CA LYS A 3 -29.55 36.13 -22.69
C LYS A 3 -29.48 34.73 -22.03
N LEU A 4 -30.34 33.79 -22.40
CA LEU A 4 -30.32 32.43 -21.88
C LEU A 4 -29.12 31.64 -22.48
N TYR A 5 -28.88 31.80 -23.78
CA TYR A 5 -27.71 31.20 -24.44
C TYR A 5 -26.40 31.71 -23.85
N LEU A 6 -26.26 33.01 -23.60
CA LEU A 6 -25.07 33.59 -22.97
C LEU A 6 -24.82 33.05 -21.56
N LYS A 7 -25.86 32.89 -20.75
CA LYS A 7 -25.73 32.27 -19.42
C LYS A 7 -25.31 30.81 -19.52
N PHE A 8 -25.92 30.05 -20.42
CA PHE A 8 -25.61 28.64 -20.63
C PHE A 8 -24.17 28.46 -21.12
N THR A 9 -23.74 29.29 -22.09
CA THR A 9 -22.34 29.28 -22.58
C THR A 9 -21.36 29.63 -21.47
N GLY A 10 -21.67 30.64 -20.62
CA GLY A 10 -20.82 30.99 -19.48
C GLY A 10 -20.66 29.86 -18.47
N ILE A 11 -21.75 29.17 -18.14
CA ILE A 11 -21.73 28.00 -17.26
C ILE A 11 -20.91 26.86 -17.89
N LEU A 12 -21.12 26.58 -19.16
CA LEU A 12 -20.39 25.53 -19.87
C LEU A 12 -18.88 25.82 -19.91
N LEU A 13 -18.50 27.06 -20.23
CA LEU A 13 -17.09 27.49 -20.24
C LEU A 13 -16.46 27.36 -18.84
N PHE A 14 -17.19 27.69 -17.80
CA PHE A 14 -16.72 27.52 -16.40
C PHE A 14 -16.42 26.03 -16.13
N PHE A 15 -17.32 25.12 -16.42
CA PHE A 15 -17.10 23.70 -16.22
C PHE A 15 -15.94 23.14 -17.06
N VAL A 16 -15.86 23.52 -18.33
CA VAL A 16 -14.76 23.11 -19.20
C VAL A 16 -13.43 23.60 -18.66
N SER A 17 -13.34 24.86 -18.24
CA SER A 17 -12.12 25.42 -17.65
C SER A 17 -11.77 24.73 -16.34
N TYR A 18 -12.76 24.44 -15.49
CA TYR A 18 -12.57 23.69 -14.26
C TYR A 18 -11.97 22.31 -14.52
N PHE A 19 -12.55 21.53 -15.43
CA PHE A 19 -12.04 20.21 -15.77
C PHE A 19 -10.64 20.25 -16.39
N LEU A 20 -10.34 21.22 -17.24
CA LEU A 20 -9.00 21.39 -17.81
C LEU A 20 -7.96 21.67 -16.70
N VAL A 21 -8.29 22.54 -15.76
CA VAL A 21 -7.41 22.81 -14.58
C VAL A 21 -7.26 21.55 -13.75
N PHE A 22 -8.35 20.84 -13.45
CA PHE A 22 -8.30 19.60 -12.68
C PHE A 22 -7.37 18.57 -13.32
N ILE A 23 -7.54 18.31 -14.62
CA ILE A 23 -6.70 17.35 -15.36
C ILE A 23 -5.23 17.79 -15.37
N ALA A 24 -4.95 19.09 -15.52
CA ALA A 24 -3.59 19.60 -15.57
C ALA A 24 -2.85 19.53 -14.22
N PHE A 25 -3.58 19.55 -13.11
CA PHE A 25 -3.03 19.55 -11.74
C PHE A 25 -3.48 18.35 -10.92
N ASP A 26 -3.98 17.31 -11.57
CA ASP A 26 -4.40 16.07 -10.90
C ASP A 26 -3.19 15.39 -10.24
N THR A 27 -3.12 15.48 -8.92
CA THR A 27 -2.01 14.93 -8.12
C THR A 27 -1.99 13.41 -8.10
N ASN A 28 -3.12 12.77 -8.40
CA ASN A 28 -3.25 11.32 -8.47
C ASN A 28 -3.08 10.79 -9.89
N ASP A 29 -2.87 11.68 -10.85
CA ASP A 29 -2.75 11.37 -12.29
C ASP A 29 -3.87 10.41 -12.82
N PHE A 30 -5.08 10.55 -12.24
CA PHE A 30 -6.20 9.64 -12.48
C PHE A 30 -6.57 9.53 -13.95
N SER A 31 -6.48 10.65 -14.70
CA SER A 31 -6.78 10.69 -16.13
C SER A 31 -5.71 10.00 -16.99
N ARG A 32 -4.45 9.92 -16.51
CA ARG A 32 -3.29 9.36 -17.22
C ARG A 32 -2.97 7.94 -16.81
N ILE A 33 -3.34 7.52 -15.61
CA ILE A 33 -3.04 6.20 -15.06
C ILE A 33 -3.28 5.08 -16.07
N ARG A 34 -4.39 5.14 -16.83
CA ARG A 34 -4.69 4.09 -17.80
C ARG A 34 -3.60 3.94 -18.85
N ALA A 35 -3.10 5.04 -19.42
CA ALA A 35 -2.08 5.01 -20.46
C ALA A 35 -0.76 4.48 -19.90
N ASP A 36 -0.34 5.00 -18.74
CA ASP A 36 0.94 4.66 -18.14
C ASP A 36 0.97 3.22 -17.61
N TYR A 37 -0.07 2.79 -16.92
CA TYR A 37 -0.16 1.42 -16.41
C TYR A 37 -0.33 0.39 -17.52
N LEU A 38 -1.19 0.63 -18.51
CA LEU A 38 -1.37 -0.31 -19.61
C LEU A 38 -0.12 -0.43 -20.48
N HIS A 39 0.57 0.68 -20.75
CA HIS A 39 1.80 0.67 -21.52
C HIS A 39 2.90 -0.12 -20.77
N ASN A 40 3.05 0.11 -19.49
CA ASN A 40 4.04 -0.56 -18.66
C ASN A 40 3.78 -2.06 -18.47
N ILE A 41 2.51 -2.49 -18.43
CA ILE A 41 2.16 -3.90 -18.30
C ILE A 41 2.40 -4.67 -19.60
N THR A 42 2.13 -4.06 -20.77
CA THR A 42 2.30 -4.72 -22.07
C THR A 42 3.77 -4.83 -22.47
N ASP A 43 4.63 -3.86 -22.09
CA ASP A 43 6.05 -3.80 -22.46
C ASP A 43 7.00 -4.38 -21.40
N THR A 44 6.48 -5.08 -20.38
CA THR A 44 7.30 -5.55 -19.24
C THR A 44 8.05 -4.44 -18.49
N LYS A 45 7.81 -3.19 -18.85
CA LYS A 45 8.31 -2.02 -18.12
C LYS A 45 7.28 -1.67 -17.07
N VAL A 46 7.59 -1.93 -15.87
CA VAL A 46 6.78 -1.63 -14.73
C VAL A 46 6.79 -0.15 -14.44
N VAL A 47 5.72 0.29 -13.85
CA VAL A 47 5.63 1.59 -13.23
C VAL A 47 6.63 1.66 -12.10
N SER A 48 7.84 2.11 -12.38
CA SER A 48 8.54 2.86 -11.38
C SER A 48 7.72 4.14 -11.24
N TYR A 49 7.04 4.31 -10.13
CA TYR A 49 6.68 5.63 -9.69
C TYR A 49 8.01 6.36 -9.52
N ASN A 50 8.43 7.03 -10.60
CA ASN A 50 9.62 7.84 -10.62
C ASN A 50 9.54 8.74 -9.41
N GLY A 51 10.37 8.49 -8.41
CA GLY A 51 10.82 9.34 -7.31
C GLY A 51 10.00 10.56 -6.85
N ASP A 52 9.01 10.96 -7.56
CA ASP A 52 8.05 11.99 -7.25
C ASP A 52 6.88 11.37 -6.47
N LYS A 53 7.02 11.33 -5.19
CA LYS A 53 6.14 11.42 -4.01
C LYS A 53 4.61 11.35 -4.18
N THR A 54 4.08 10.93 -5.28
CA THR A 54 2.65 10.69 -5.48
C THR A 54 2.32 9.24 -5.16
N PHE A 55 2.40 8.94 -3.86
CA PHE A 55 1.67 7.79 -3.35
C PHE A 55 0.24 7.86 -3.84
N LEU A 56 -0.31 6.72 -4.17
CA LEU A 56 -1.74 6.58 -4.29
C LEU A 56 -2.36 6.84 -2.91
N ASN A 57 -2.47 8.11 -2.54
CA ASN A 57 -3.15 8.52 -1.31
C ASN A 57 -4.67 8.44 -1.45
N SER A 58 -5.13 7.97 -2.61
CA SER A 58 -6.54 7.87 -2.95
C SER A 58 -6.84 6.48 -3.49
N PRO A 59 -7.90 5.83 -3.01
CA PRO A 59 -8.32 4.52 -3.50
C PRO A 59 -8.87 4.55 -4.94
N TYR A 60 -9.23 5.71 -5.48
CA TYR A 60 -9.80 5.81 -6.82
C TYR A 60 -8.88 5.34 -7.94
N PRO A 61 -7.59 5.79 -8.02
CA PRO A 61 -6.68 5.32 -9.05
C PRO A 61 -6.47 3.82 -9.00
N LEU A 62 -6.37 3.27 -7.80
CA LEU A 62 -6.17 1.86 -7.57
C LEU A 62 -7.35 1.03 -8.09
N MET A 63 -8.57 1.41 -7.74
CA MET A 63 -9.76 0.69 -8.17
C MET A 63 -9.97 0.79 -9.68
N LYS A 64 -9.67 1.95 -10.27
CA LYS A 64 -9.66 2.14 -11.71
C LYS A 64 -8.66 1.20 -12.37
N TYR A 65 -7.45 1.12 -11.83
CA TYR A 65 -6.40 0.24 -12.32
C TYR A 65 -6.82 -1.24 -12.32
N ILE A 66 -7.35 -1.75 -11.20
CA ILE A 66 -7.86 -3.13 -11.10
C ILE A 66 -8.97 -3.41 -12.14
N ASN A 67 -9.78 -2.41 -12.46
CA ASN A 67 -10.83 -2.56 -13.46
C ASN A 67 -10.31 -2.54 -14.91
N ASP A 68 -9.26 -1.80 -15.18
CA ASP A 68 -8.71 -1.57 -16.52
C ASP A 68 -7.68 -2.63 -16.95
N ILE A 69 -7.10 -3.38 -16.01
CA ILE A 69 -6.05 -4.37 -16.28
C ILE A 69 -6.57 -5.57 -17.08
N ASP A 70 -5.68 -6.20 -17.86
CA ASP A 70 -6.02 -7.41 -18.64
C ASP A 70 -6.36 -8.60 -17.72
N LYS A 71 -7.62 -9.01 -17.78
CA LYS A 71 -8.18 -10.08 -16.93
C LYS A 71 -7.84 -11.49 -17.39
N ASN A 72 -7.17 -11.64 -18.54
CA ASN A 72 -6.74 -12.95 -19.05
C ASN A 72 -5.44 -13.44 -18.41
N ASN A 73 -4.67 -12.55 -17.82
CA ASN A 73 -3.43 -12.89 -17.12
C ASN A 73 -3.69 -13.33 -15.68
N GLU A 74 -2.74 -14.09 -15.14
CA GLU A 74 -2.64 -14.37 -13.71
C GLU A 74 -1.66 -13.39 -13.06
N TYR A 75 -2.00 -12.93 -11.86
CA TYR A 75 -1.24 -11.92 -11.16
C TYR A 75 -0.82 -12.35 -9.77
N SER A 76 0.34 -11.88 -9.35
CA SER A 76 0.78 -11.86 -7.96
C SER A 76 0.51 -10.45 -7.42
N ILE A 77 -0.31 -10.30 -6.38
CA ILE A 77 -0.66 -8.99 -5.84
C ILE A 77 0.05 -8.72 -4.51
N ILE A 78 0.32 -7.45 -4.25
CA ILE A 78 0.90 -6.96 -3.00
C ILE A 78 -0.10 -6.00 -2.36
N LEU A 79 -0.44 -6.29 -1.11
CA LEU A 79 -1.38 -5.54 -0.27
C LEU A 79 -0.67 -5.04 0.98
N GLY A 80 -0.82 -3.79 1.31
CA GLY A 80 -0.19 -3.21 2.49
C GLY A 80 -0.25 -1.69 2.52
N ASP A 81 0.53 -1.12 3.39
CA ASP A 81 0.62 0.33 3.57
C ASP A 81 1.78 0.97 2.78
N SER A 82 2.20 2.15 3.21
CA SER A 82 3.27 2.92 2.57
C SER A 82 4.61 2.21 2.51
N LYS A 83 4.92 1.27 3.41
CA LYS A 83 6.16 0.50 3.38
C LYS A 83 6.25 -0.38 2.14
N PHE A 84 5.10 -0.96 1.73
CA PHE A 84 5.03 -1.81 0.55
C PHE A 84 4.74 -1.04 -0.74
N ALA A 85 4.18 0.16 -0.65
CA ALA A 85 3.91 0.98 -1.83
C ALA A 85 5.18 1.33 -2.64
N PHE A 86 6.36 1.27 -2.02
CA PHE A 86 7.66 1.53 -2.67
C PHE A 86 8.34 0.31 -3.29
N LEU A 87 7.81 -0.91 -3.11
CA LEU A 87 8.41 -2.11 -3.69
C LEU A 87 8.49 -2.00 -5.21
N ASP A 88 9.67 -2.31 -5.76
CA ASP A 88 9.91 -2.32 -7.19
C ASP A 88 9.35 -3.60 -7.82
N VAL A 89 8.09 -3.50 -8.27
CA VAL A 89 7.41 -4.62 -8.94
C VAL A 89 8.06 -5.01 -10.27
N ILE A 90 8.88 -4.11 -10.90
CA ILE A 90 9.66 -4.46 -12.12
C ILE A 90 10.70 -5.48 -11.74
N ARG A 91 11.48 -5.08 -10.74
CA ARG A 91 12.51 -5.95 -10.24
C ARG A 91 11.89 -7.28 -9.77
N LEU A 92 10.83 -7.24 -8.96
CA LEU A 92 10.12 -8.43 -8.49
C LEU A 92 9.66 -9.31 -9.67
N SER A 93 9.05 -8.72 -10.69
CA SER A 93 8.59 -9.47 -11.87
C SER A 93 9.76 -10.06 -12.67
N SER A 94 10.86 -9.30 -12.83
CA SER A 94 12.03 -9.76 -13.59
C SER A 94 12.77 -10.91 -12.91
N ILE A 95 12.91 -10.88 -11.59
CA ILE A 95 13.66 -11.89 -10.83
C ILE A 95 12.84 -13.14 -10.50
N SER A 96 11.52 -13.04 -10.39
CA SER A 96 10.63 -14.17 -10.10
C SER A 96 9.99 -14.80 -11.34
N GLY A 97 9.93 -14.07 -12.46
CA GLY A 97 9.18 -14.47 -13.65
C GLY A 97 7.65 -14.36 -13.50
N GLU A 98 7.14 -13.73 -12.43
CA GLU A 98 5.73 -13.53 -12.17
C GLU A 98 5.28 -12.10 -12.50
N LYS A 99 4.00 -11.91 -12.82
CA LYS A 99 3.43 -10.57 -13.01
C LYS A 99 2.93 -10.02 -11.68
N TYR A 100 3.66 -9.05 -11.12
CA TYR A 100 3.26 -8.41 -9.87
C TYR A 100 2.42 -7.17 -10.10
N LEU A 101 1.43 -6.98 -9.24
CA LEU A 101 0.65 -5.76 -9.09
C LEU A 101 0.79 -5.27 -7.66
N ASN A 102 1.35 -4.09 -7.48
CA ASN A 102 1.38 -3.47 -6.18
C ASN A 102 0.13 -2.60 -6.01
N ILE A 103 -0.77 -3.04 -5.16
CA ILE A 103 -2.01 -2.33 -4.82
C ILE A 103 -1.96 -1.73 -3.41
N SER A 104 -0.77 -1.72 -2.79
CA SER A 104 -0.53 -1.03 -1.52
C SER A 104 -0.59 0.48 -1.70
N TYR A 105 -1.03 1.21 -0.67
CA TYR A 105 -1.08 2.67 -0.71
C TYR A 105 -0.81 3.31 0.66
N GLY A 106 -0.43 4.59 0.64
CA GLY A 106 -0.01 5.31 1.84
C GLY A 106 -1.04 5.32 2.96
N GLY A 107 -0.64 4.84 4.14
CA GLY A 107 -1.46 4.82 5.35
C GLY A 107 -2.67 3.88 5.25
N ALA A 108 -2.64 2.83 4.43
CA ALA A 108 -3.68 1.82 4.40
C ALA A 108 -3.84 1.17 5.78
N ALA A 109 -5.08 1.03 6.23
CA ALA A 109 -5.41 0.21 7.38
C ALA A 109 -5.56 -1.26 6.95
N LEU A 110 -5.38 -2.18 7.89
CA LEU A 110 -5.50 -3.61 7.60
C LEU A 110 -6.88 -3.97 7.04
N GLU A 111 -7.95 -3.35 7.56
CA GLU A 111 -9.31 -3.54 7.06
C GLU A 111 -9.44 -3.10 5.59
N GLU A 112 -8.76 -2.03 5.20
CA GLU A 112 -8.78 -1.57 3.81
C GLU A 112 -8.08 -2.59 2.90
N SER A 113 -6.92 -3.11 3.30
CA SER A 113 -6.23 -4.18 2.56
C SER A 113 -7.04 -5.48 2.48
N ILE A 114 -7.80 -5.85 3.53
CA ILE A 114 -8.74 -6.97 3.52
C ILE A 114 -9.86 -6.73 2.49
N LEU A 115 -10.42 -5.54 2.47
CA LEU A 115 -11.45 -5.17 1.51
C LEU A 115 -10.92 -5.18 0.07
N GLU A 116 -9.70 -4.68 -0.15
CA GLU A 116 -9.02 -4.71 -1.46
C GLU A 116 -8.77 -6.13 -1.96
N PHE A 117 -8.39 -7.04 -1.06
CA PHE A 117 -8.27 -8.45 -1.41
C PHE A 117 -9.58 -8.97 -1.99
N TRP A 118 -10.70 -8.80 -1.25
CA TRP A 118 -12.02 -9.27 -1.69
C TRP A 118 -12.53 -8.59 -2.96
N TYR A 119 -12.16 -7.34 -3.17
CA TYR A 119 -12.46 -6.62 -4.41
C TYR A 119 -11.68 -7.20 -5.60
N THR A 120 -10.39 -7.46 -5.38
CA THR A 120 -9.46 -7.86 -6.44
C THR A 120 -9.69 -9.30 -6.87
N VAL A 121 -9.87 -10.23 -5.93
CA VAL A 121 -10.07 -11.65 -6.22
C VAL A 121 -11.35 -11.94 -7.01
N LYS A 122 -12.35 -11.07 -6.89
CA LYS A 122 -13.59 -11.14 -7.72
C LYS A 122 -13.39 -10.68 -9.16
N ARG A 123 -12.26 -10.03 -9.47
CA ARG A 123 -12.02 -9.36 -10.76
C ARG A 123 -10.81 -9.88 -11.53
N LEU A 124 -9.82 -10.37 -10.83
CA LEU A 124 -8.57 -10.85 -11.39
C LEU A 124 -8.32 -12.30 -11.04
N LYS A 125 -7.60 -13.01 -11.90
CA LYS A 125 -7.04 -14.32 -11.57
C LYS A 125 -5.76 -14.11 -10.77
N LEU A 126 -5.75 -14.62 -9.54
CA LEU A 126 -4.61 -14.49 -8.65
C LEU A 126 -3.85 -15.79 -8.55
N LYS A 127 -2.53 -15.71 -8.71
CA LYS A 127 -1.58 -16.80 -8.47
C LYS A 127 -0.99 -16.71 -7.07
N LYS A 128 -0.71 -15.49 -6.62
CA LYS A 128 -0.08 -15.22 -5.33
C LYS A 128 -0.65 -13.96 -4.71
N VAL A 129 -0.74 -13.96 -3.41
CA VAL A 129 -1.07 -12.76 -2.61
C VAL A 129 0.03 -12.56 -1.58
N ILE A 130 0.60 -11.38 -1.54
CA ILE A 130 1.51 -10.93 -0.49
C ILE A 130 0.74 -9.91 0.33
N PHE A 131 0.56 -10.20 1.61
CA PHE A 131 -0.20 -9.37 2.52
C PHE A 131 0.71 -8.85 3.62
N GLU A 132 0.86 -7.53 3.74
CA GLU A 132 1.64 -6.95 4.82
C GLU A 132 1.03 -7.26 6.18
N LEU A 133 1.83 -7.83 7.07
CA LEU A 133 1.46 -8.18 8.44
C LEU A 133 2.41 -7.47 9.41
N ASP A 134 2.19 -6.17 9.60
CA ASP A 134 2.95 -5.37 10.56
C ASP A 134 2.20 -5.27 11.89
N PHE A 135 2.96 -5.20 13.00
CA PHE A 135 2.37 -4.97 14.33
C PHE A 135 1.52 -3.72 14.37
N HIS A 136 1.89 -2.67 13.61
CA HIS A 136 1.12 -1.43 13.55
C HIS A 136 -0.24 -1.62 12.89
N ALA A 137 -0.30 -2.40 11.81
CA ALA A 137 -1.52 -2.71 11.08
C ALA A 137 -2.51 -3.55 11.92
N LEU A 138 -1.99 -4.39 12.82
CA LEU A 138 -2.80 -5.20 13.74
C LEU A 138 -3.38 -4.42 14.91
N ASN A 139 -3.06 -3.12 15.06
CA ASN A 139 -3.55 -2.30 16.16
C ASN A 139 -5.01 -1.89 15.96
N ASN A 140 -5.88 -2.28 16.88
CA ASN A 140 -7.30 -1.94 16.87
C ASN A 140 -7.60 -0.42 16.87
N ASN A 141 -6.64 0.42 17.31
CA ASN A 141 -6.77 1.87 17.27
C ASN A 141 -6.38 2.47 15.90
N TRP A 142 -5.88 1.65 14.96
CA TRP A 142 -5.56 2.04 13.59
C TRP A 142 -6.59 1.47 12.62
N ARG A 143 -7.85 1.91 12.77
CA ARG A 143 -8.95 1.46 11.93
C ARG A 143 -9.39 2.59 11.00
N MET A 144 -9.47 2.30 9.71
CA MET A 144 -9.97 3.23 8.70
C MET A 144 -10.75 2.45 7.65
N ASP A 145 -11.72 3.11 7.07
CA ASP A 145 -12.44 2.62 5.90
C ASP A 145 -12.68 3.79 4.93
N ARG A 146 -11.74 3.96 4.01
CA ARG A 146 -11.83 4.97 2.95
C ARG A 146 -12.33 4.37 1.63
N ILE A 147 -12.38 3.04 1.52
CA ILE A 147 -12.56 2.34 0.25
C ILE A 147 -13.87 1.59 0.09
N SER A 148 -14.54 1.15 1.15
CA SER A 148 -15.76 0.32 1.05
C SER A 148 -16.83 0.95 0.17
N LYS A 149 -17.00 2.27 0.27
CA LYS A 149 -17.97 3.02 -0.53
C LYS A 149 -17.76 2.92 -2.04
N TYR A 150 -16.58 2.47 -2.49
CA TYR A 150 -16.25 2.39 -3.92
C TYR A 150 -16.50 1.01 -4.53
N PHE A 151 -16.65 -0.04 -3.71
CA PHE A 151 -16.75 -1.41 -4.19
C PHE A 151 -17.96 -1.67 -5.06
N ASP A 152 -19.06 -0.99 -4.78
CA ASP A 152 -20.33 -1.14 -5.51
C ASP A 152 -20.53 -0.05 -6.56
N MET A 153 -19.57 0.88 -6.70
CA MET A 153 -19.67 1.95 -7.70
C MET A 153 -19.46 1.40 -9.11
N SER A 154 -20.30 1.84 -10.05
CA SER A 154 -20.00 1.68 -11.47
C SER A 154 -18.74 2.50 -11.81
N TYR A 155 -18.05 2.11 -12.90
CA TYR A 155 -16.89 2.86 -13.40
C TYR A 155 -17.19 4.35 -13.62
N LEU A 156 -18.37 4.66 -14.18
CA LEU A 156 -18.80 6.04 -14.41
C LEU A 156 -19.07 6.79 -13.10
N ASP A 157 -19.63 6.13 -12.11
CA ASP A 157 -19.87 6.75 -10.82
C ASP A 157 -18.56 6.97 -10.05
N MET A 158 -17.60 6.08 -10.19
CA MET A 158 -16.26 6.26 -9.66
C MET A 158 -15.54 7.48 -10.28
N ILE A 159 -15.61 7.65 -11.61
CA ILE A 159 -15.07 8.83 -12.29
C ILE A 159 -15.75 10.11 -11.77
N LYS A 160 -17.08 10.12 -11.69
CA LYS A 160 -17.82 11.27 -11.17
C LYS A 160 -17.41 11.57 -9.72
N ALA A 161 -17.39 10.52 -8.86
CA ALA A 161 -17.02 10.68 -7.47
C ALA A 161 -15.60 11.27 -7.33
N TYR A 162 -14.64 10.80 -8.12
CA TYR A 162 -13.28 11.33 -8.11
C TYR A 162 -13.23 12.83 -8.44
N TYR A 163 -13.85 13.24 -9.54
CA TYR A 163 -13.82 14.63 -9.98
C TYR A 163 -14.65 15.58 -9.11
N PHE A 164 -15.61 15.09 -8.35
CA PHE A 164 -16.42 15.89 -7.42
C PHE A 164 -16.05 15.68 -5.95
N ASP A 165 -15.01 14.89 -5.66
CA ASP A 165 -14.52 14.72 -4.29
C ASP A 165 -13.89 16.02 -3.76
N TYR A 166 -14.31 16.43 -2.56
CA TYR A 166 -13.86 17.69 -1.97
C TYR A 166 -12.35 17.69 -1.71
N TYR A 167 -11.80 16.59 -1.20
CA TYR A 167 -10.38 16.52 -0.85
C TYR A 167 -9.50 16.50 -2.10
N ASN A 168 -9.87 15.77 -3.14
CA ASN A 168 -9.19 15.77 -4.41
C ASN A 168 -9.20 17.18 -5.03
N ASN A 169 -10.36 17.85 -5.01
CA ASN A 169 -10.49 19.22 -5.51
C ASN A 169 -9.65 20.22 -4.72
N LYS A 170 -9.65 20.12 -3.40
CA LYS A 170 -8.83 20.96 -2.53
C LYS A 170 -7.34 20.76 -2.82
N THR A 171 -6.88 19.52 -2.86
CA THR A 171 -5.46 19.19 -3.14
C THR A 171 -5.04 19.70 -4.51
N MET A 172 -5.86 19.49 -5.54
CA MET A 172 -5.60 19.98 -6.89
C MET A 172 -5.46 21.52 -6.93
N LEU A 173 -6.37 22.24 -6.24
CA LEU A 173 -6.31 23.72 -6.19
C LEU A 173 -5.07 24.21 -5.42
N GLU A 174 -4.70 23.53 -4.33
CA GLU A 174 -3.49 23.84 -3.56
C GLU A 174 -2.23 23.62 -4.41
N GLU A 175 -2.12 22.52 -5.14
CA GLU A 175 -0.99 22.25 -6.03
C GLU A 175 -0.95 23.21 -7.22
N ALA A 176 -2.10 23.54 -7.82
CA ALA A 176 -2.18 24.56 -8.85
C ALA A 176 -1.69 25.91 -8.33
N TYR A 177 -2.13 26.32 -7.13
CA TYR A 177 -1.69 27.56 -6.49
C TYR A 177 -0.18 27.59 -6.24
N LYS A 178 0.39 26.52 -5.66
CA LYS A 178 1.82 26.38 -5.41
C LYS A 178 2.63 26.51 -6.69
N LYS A 179 2.23 25.78 -7.74
CA LYS A 179 2.91 25.78 -9.04
C LYS A 179 2.88 27.15 -9.71
N ILE A 180 1.72 27.84 -9.69
CA ILE A 180 1.58 29.20 -10.24
C ILE A 180 2.45 30.21 -9.47
N ARG A 181 2.61 30.02 -8.16
CA ARG A 181 3.41 30.90 -7.31
C ARG A 181 4.90 30.53 -7.27
N GLY A 182 5.31 29.43 -7.89
CA GLY A 182 6.68 28.93 -7.81
C GLY A 182 7.07 28.49 -6.40
N ILE A 183 6.08 28.11 -5.58
CA ILE A 183 6.32 27.60 -4.22
C ILE A 183 6.75 26.15 -4.35
N THR A 184 8.01 25.85 -4.06
CA THR A 184 8.50 24.48 -3.90
C THR A 184 8.18 24.00 -2.49
N ASN A 185 7.62 22.79 -2.37
CA ASN A 185 7.41 22.16 -1.07
C ASN A 185 8.74 21.62 -0.55
N GLU A 186 9.70 22.49 -0.30
CA GLU A 186 10.84 22.11 0.52
C GLU A 186 10.39 22.14 1.99
N GLU A 187 9.73 21.12 2.44
CA GLU A 187 9.72 20.80 3.86
C GLU A 187 11.14 20.38 4.22
N ASN A 188 11.94 21.35 4.70
CA ASN A 188 13.29 21.13 5.20
C ASN A 188 13.27 20.39 6.56
N THR A 189 12.40 19.39 6.70
CA THR A 189 12.40 18.55 7.90
C THR A 189 13.57 17.59 7.79
N SER A 190 14.51 17.68 8.69
CA SER A 190 15.67 16.80 8.69
C SER A 190 15.25 15.35 8.93
N LYS A 191 16.01 14.39 8.37
CA LYS A 191 15.79 12.96 8.62
C LYS A 191 15.76 12.64 10.13
N ALA A 192 16.63 13.27 10.91
CA ALA A 192 16.68 13.09 12.36
C ALA A 192 15.37 13.51 13.05
N GLU A 193 14.73 14.59 12.58
CA GLU A 193 13.44 15.04 13.10
C GLU A 193 12.31 14.09 12.70
N LEU A 194 12.32 13.58 11.45
CA LEU A 194 11.35 12.58 10.99
C LEU A 194 11.44 11.28 11.80
N VAL A 195 12.66 10.78 12.03
CA VAL A 195 12.92 9.60 12.86
C VAL A 195 12.45 9.84 14.29
N LYS A 196 12.81 10.98 14.90
CA LYS A 196 12.39 11.33 16.26
C LYS A 196 10.88 11.37 16.40
N LYS A 197 10.19 12.09 15.50
CA LYS A 197 8.73 12.20 15.49
C LYS A 197 8.07 10.81 15.35
N GLY A 198 8.56 10.00 14.42
CA GLY A 198 8.04 8.64 14.22
C GLY A 198 8.19 7.76 15.46
N ILE A 199 9.31 7.85 16.18
CA ILE A 199 9.51 7.14 17.45
C ILE A 199 8.51 7.62 18.52
N GLU A 200 8.36 8.94 18.69
CA GLU A 200 7.40 9.51 19.62
C GLU A 200 5.96 9.06 19.34
N ASP A 201 5.59 8.96 18.07
CA ASP A 201 4.25 8.51 17.65
C ASP A 201 4.08 7.00 17.92
N LYS A 202 5.11 6.16 17.71
CA LYS A 202 5.06 4.73 18.06
C LYS A 202 4.98 4.51 19.58
N ILE A 203 5.65 5.32 20.38
CA ILE A 203 5.50 5.28 21.85
C ILE A 203 4.04 5.55 22.26
N LYS A 204 3.37 6.54 21.63
CA LYS A 204 1.95 6.82 21.91
C LYS A 204 1.07 5.64 21.50
N VAL A 205 1.29 5.08 20.32
CA VAL A 205 0.57 3.91 19.83
C VAL A 205 0.70 2.73 20.77
N LEU A 206 1.92 2.40 21.22
CA LEU A 206 2.17 1.26 22.09
C LEU A 206 1.61 1.41 23.52
N LYS A 207 1.26 2.63 23.96
CA LYS A 207 0.60 2.84 25.27
C LYS A 207 -0.83 2.33 25.32
N THR A 208 -1.53 2.39 24.20
CA THR A 208 -2.95 2.02 24.09
C THR A 208 -3.17 0.89 23.11
N TYR A 209 -2.12 0.16 22.78
CA TYR A 209 -2.15 -0.90 21.80
C TYR A 209 -3.07 -2.04 22.24
N THR A 210 -3.92 -2.48 21.37
CA THR A 210 -4.71 -3.70 21.49
C THR A 210 -4.81 -4.35 20.12
N ILE A 211 -4.79 -5.68 20.08
CA ILE A 211 -4.93 -6.43 18.81
C ILE A 211 -6.35 -6.27 18.26
N ASN A 212 -6.43 -6.03 16.98
CA ASN A 212 -7.67 -6.08 16.19
C ASN A 212 -8.04 -7.53 15.89
N LYS A 213 -8.74 -8.17 16.81
CA LYS A 213 -9.14 -9.57 16.70
C LYS A 213 -10.06 -9.83 15.50
N GLU A 214 -10.91 -8.88 15.15
CA GLU A 214 -11.79 -8.99 13.99
C GLU A 214 -10.97 -9.07 12.68
N ALA A 215 -9.96 -8.21 12.53
CA ALA A 215 -9.08 -8.26 11.38
C ALA A 215 -8.28 -9.59 11.33
N VAL A 216 -7.84 -10.12 12.46
CA VAL A 216 -7.16 -11.43 12.52
C VAL A 216 -8.08 -12.55 12.03
N GLU A 217 -9.35 -12.57 12.45
CA GLU A 217 -10.31 -13.56 11.95
C GLU A 217 -10.54 -13.42 10.44
N ASN A 218 -10.67 -12.20 9.92
CA ASN A 218 -10.77 -11.95 8.48
C ASN A 218 -9.52 -12.44 7.72
N LEU A 219 -8.31 -12.30 8.27
CA LEU A 219 -7.10 -12.86 7.66
C LEU A 219 -7.11 -14.39 7.62
N LYS A 220 -7.67 -15.06 8.64
CA LYS A 220 -7.87 -16.52 8.61
C LYS A 220 -8.86 -16.94 7.52
N GLU A 221 -9.94 -16.17 7.32
CA GLU A 221 -10.89 -16.41 6.22
C GLU A 221 -10.21 -16.26 4.86
N ILE A 222 -9.38 -15.24 4.68
CA ILE A 222 -8.55 -15.05 3.48
C ILE A 222 -7.60 -16.24 3.29
N SER A 223 -6.95 -16.71 4.35
CA SER A 223 -6.03 -17.87 4.28
C SER A 223 -6.75 -19.11 3.81
N LYS A 224 -7.91 -19.40 4.38
CA LYS A 224 -8.75 -20.52 3.96
C LYS A 224 -9.20 -20.39 2.51
N TYR A 225 -9.68 -19.20 2.11
CA TYR A 225 -10.10 -18.93 0.74
C TYR A 225 -8.96 -19.15 -0.26
N CYS A 226 -7.77 -18.62 0.02
CA CYS A 226 -6.60 -18.77 -0.83
C CYS A 226 -6.22 -20.26 -0.99
N LYS A 227 -6.23 -21.02 0.11
CA LYS A 227 -5.94 -22.46 0.10
C LYS A 227 -6.95 -23.25 -0.73
N GLU A 228 -8.24 -22.94 -0.61
CA GLU A 228 -9.32 -23.61 -1.36
C GLU A 228 -9.31 -23.28 -2.86
N ASN A 229 -8.65 -22.18 -3.27
CA ASN A 229 -8.58 -21.70 -4.65
C ASN A 229 -7.17 -21.78 -5.26
N ASP A 230 -6.26 -22.55 -4.67
CA ASP A 230 -4.86 -22.73 -5.13
C ASP A 230 -4.09 -21.40 -5.29
N ILE A 231 -4.41 -20.39 -4.48
CA ILE A 231 -3.72 -19.11 -4.44
C ILE A 231 -2.65 -19.17 -3.36
N LYS A 232 -1.37 -18.95 -3.71
CA LYS A 232 -0.29 -18.87 -2.73
C LYS A 232 -0.43 -17.61 -1.89
N LEU A 233 -0.71 -17.73 -0.60
CA LEU A 233 -0.77 -16.60 0.34
C LEU A 233 0.51 -16.53 1.16
N ILE A 234 1.11 -15.33 1.19
CA ILE A 234 2.25 -14.97 2.02
C ILE A 234 1.85 -13.78 2.87
N PHE A 235 1.87 -13.94 4.18
CA PHE A 235 1.89 -12.82 5.10
C PHE A 235 3.32 -12.39 5.30
N PHE A 236 3.60 -11.10 5.15
CA PHE A 236 4.95 -10.59 5.24
C PHE A 236 5.07 -9.48 6.28
N SER A 237 5.87 -9.73 7.30
CA SER A 237 6.19 -8.74 8.33
C SER A 237 7.52 -8.06 7.96
N PRO A 238 7.50 -6.79 7.53
CA PRO A 238 8.70 -6.07 7.10
C PRO A 238 9.65 -5.78 8.26
N PRO A 239 10.95 -5.49 7.98
CA PRO A 239 11.91 -5.15 9.01
C PRO A 239 11.50 -3.90 9.79
N LEU A 240 11.93 -3.82 11.03
CA LEU A 240 11.71 -2.67 11.90
C LEU A 240 13.01 -1.88 12.08
N TYR A 241 12.89 -0.56 12.15
CA TYR A 241 13.98 0.31 12.60
C TYR A 241 14.37 -0.06 14.05
N HIS A 242 15.66 -0.14 14.37
CA HIS A 242 16.15 -0.72 15.62
C HIS A 242 15.47 -0.17 16.88
N LYS A 243 15.23 1.16 16.96
CA LYS A 243 14.55 1.77 18.12
C LYS A 243 13.08 1.40 18.23
N ILE A 244 12.42 1.14 17.08
CA ILE A 244 11.03 0.65 17.10
C ILE A 244 11.00 -0.81 17.56
N SER A 245 11.95 -1.62 17.11
CA SER A 245 12.13 -2.99 17.57
C SER A 245 12.32 -3.06 19.09
N ASP A 246 13.20 -2.18 19.65
CA ASP A 246 13.39 -2.07 21.10
C ASP A 246 12.08 -1.82 21.85
N LEU A 247 11.29 -0.86 21.36
CA LEU A 247 10.00 -0.50 21.97
C LEU A 247 8.97 -1.64 21.92
N VAL A 248 8.95 -2.42 20.83
CA VAL A 248 8.06 -3.58 20.69
C VAL A 248 8.51 -4.71 21.62
N GLU A 249 9.81 -5.01 21.66
CA GLU A 249 10.39 -6.07 22.51
C GLU A 249 10.19 -5.81 24.02
N GLU A 250 10.12 -4.55 24.45
CA GLU A 250 9.78 -4.19 25.83
C GLU A 250 8.34 -4.61 26.21
N LYS A 251 7.47 -4.84 25.23
CA LYS A 251 6.08 -5.27 25.40
C LYS A 251 5.94 -6.78 25.23
N LYS A 252 6.40 -7.56 26.22
CA LYS A 252 6.46 -9.03 26.15
C LYS A 252 5.10 -9.66 25.79
N ASP A 253 4.03 -9.24 26.44
CA ASP A 253 2.69 -9.76 26.17
C ASP A 253 2.27 -9.52 24.72
N LEU A 254 2.60 -8.35 24.16
CA LEU A 254 2.34 -8.04 22.76
C LEU A 254 3.17 -8.94 21.82
N VAL A 255 4.45 -9.16 22.13
CA VAL A 255 5.32 -10.04 21.32
C VAL A 255 4.78 -11.46 21.32
N GLU A 256 4.35 -11.98 22.46
CA GLU A 256 3.73 -13.30 22.57
C GLU A 256 2.44 -13.38 21.73
N GLU A 257 1.54 -12.40 21.84
CA GLU A 257 0.30 -12.35 21.08
C GLU A 257 0.56 -12.25 19.57
N LEU A 258 1.56 -11.47 19.12
CA LEU A 258 1.98 -11.40 17.72
C LEU A 258 2.54 -12.74 17.21
N HIS A 259 3.29 -13.46 18.03
CA HIS A 259 3.78 -14.81 17.69
C HIS A 259 2.63 -15.81 17.57
N GLU A 260 1.65 -15.77 18.46
CA GLU A 260 0.45 -16.61 18.37
C GLU A 260 -0.32 -16.35 17.08
N ILE A 261 -0.51 -15.07 16.69
CA ILE A 261 -1.17 -14.70 15.44
C ILE A 261 -0.39 -15.24 14.23
N LYS A 262 0.94 -15.05 14.20
CA LYS A 262 1.78 -15.59 13.10
C LYS A 262 1.69 -17.12 13.02
N SER A 263 1.73 -17.79 14.17
CA SER A 263 1.54 -19.24 14.24
C SER A 263 0.17 -19.69 13.71
N GLU A 264 -0.91 -19.03 14.13
CA GLU A 264 -2.26 -19.35 13.67
C GLU A 264 -2.42 -19.14 12.15
N LEU A 265 -1.97 -17.99 11.62
CA LEU A 265 -2.05 -17.68 10.19
C LEU A 265 -1.21 -18.63 9.36
N SER A 266 -0.08 -19.11 9.90
CA SER A 266 0.82 -20.04 9.18
C SER A 266 0.29 -21.48 9.06
N LYS A 267 -0.88 -21.81 9.61
CA LYS A 267 -1.52 -23.11 9.41
C LYS A 267 -2.06 -23.32 7.99
N ASP A 268 -2.49 -22.22 7.34
CA ASP A 268 -3.08 -22.25 6.01
C ASP A 268 -2.37 -21.33 5.00
N ALA A 269 -1.33 -20.61 5.43
CA ALA A 269 -0.52 -19.70 4.63
C ALA A 269 0.97 -19.84 5.02
N VAL A 270 1.82 -19.02 4.41
CA VAL A 270 3.22 -18.87 4.85
C VAL A 270 3.37 -17.49 5.47
N VAL A 271 4.07 -17.39 6.61
CA VAL A 271 4.41 -16.10 7.20
C VAL A 271 5.93 -15.87 7.08
N TYR A 272 6.31 -14.82 6.40
CA TYR A 272 7.67 -14.32 6.29
C TYR A 272 7.86 -13.18 7.27
N ASP A 273 8.76 -13.33 8.23
CA ASP A 273 8.93 -12.42 9.35
C ASP A 273 10.35 -11.86 9.41
N MET A 274 10.50 -10.56 9.16
CA MET A 274 11.75 -9.81 9.23
C MET A 274 11.77 -8.82 10.41
N GLN A 275 10.86 -8.92 11.35
CA GLN A 275 10.73 -7.95 12.46
C GLN A 275 11.78 -8.12 13.55
N ASP A 276 12.45 -9.27 13.62
CA ASP A 276 13.58 -9.44 14.54
C ASP A 276 14.71 -8.46 14.19
N LYS A 277 15.40 -7.99 15.21
CA LYS A 277 16.59 -7.16 15.01
C LYS A 277 17.65 -7.89 14.18
N SER A 278 18.10 -7.24 13.15
CA SER A 278 19.14 -7.71 12.25
C SER A 278 20.05 -6.54 11.84
N GLU A 279 21.05 -6.80 11.04
CA GLU A 279 21.88 -5.74 10.46
C GLU A 279 21.04 -4.69 9.73
N LEU A 280 19.93 -5.11 9.06
CA LEU A 280 19.01 -4.21 8.37
C LEU A 280 18.39 -3.16 9.29
N SER A 281 18.08 -3.53 10.53
CA SER A 281 17.49 -2.61 11.51
C SER A 281 18.40 -1.42 11.84
N TYR A 282 19.71 -1.57 11.64
CA TYR A 282 20.75 -0.57 11.96
C TYR A 282 21.35 0.12 10.72
N MET A 283 20.89 -0.19 9.51
CA MET A 283 21.36 0.45 8.28
C MET A 283 20.79 1.86 8.12
N GLU A 284 21.25 2.79 8.95
CA GLU A 284 20.73 4.16 9.06
C GLU A 284 20.61 4.89 7.70
N SER A 285 21.52 4.64 6.75
CA SER A 285 21.47 5.24 5.40
C SER A 285 20.20 4.90 4.65
N ASP A 286 19.69 3.69 4.85
CA ASP A 286 18.61 3.10 4.07
C ASP A 286 17.23 3.28 4.73
N TRP A 287 17.18 3.83 5.94
CA TRP A 287 15.94 4.26 6.58
C TRP A 287 15.66 5.73 6.22
N LEU A 288 14.50 6.02 5.65
CA LEU A 288 14.06 7.40 5.37
C LEU A 288 13.56 8.10 6.65
N ASP A 289 12.86 7.34 7.46
CA ASP A 289 12.38 7.71 8.79
C ASP A 289 12.34 6.46 9.69
N SER A 290 11.56 6.44 10.76
CA SER A 290 11.45 5.29 11.66
C SER A 290 10.57 4.14 11.14
N SER A 291 10.00 4.25 9.94
CA SER A 291 9.05 3.29 9.37
C SER A 291 9.33 2.93 7.92
N HIS A 292 9.91 3.84 7.13
CA HIS A 292 10.12 3.67 5.71
C HIS A 292 11.61 3.40 5.40
N PHE A 293 11.83 2.44 4.53
CA PHE A 293 13.16 2.00 4.13
C PHE A 293 13.33 2.03 2.60
N THR A 294 14.57 2.05 2.16
CA THR A 294 14.99 2.06 0.74
C THR A 294 16.27 1.22 0.57
N GLY A 295 16.99 1.42 -0.53
CA GLY A 295 18.35 0.91 -0.74
C GLY A 295 18.47 -0.61 -0.60
N ASP A 296 19.45 -1.05 0.18
CA ASP A 296 19.73 -2.46 0.38
C ASP A 296 18.67 -3.17 1.22
N ILE A 297 18.00 -2.46 2.15
CA ILE A 297 16.88 -3.02 2.91
C ILE A 297 15.75 -3.38 1.95
N MET A 298 15.37 -2.47 1.06
CA MET A 298 14.30 -2.71 0.08
C MET A 298 14.66 -3.88 -0.84
N ARG A 299 15.89 -3.92 -1.34
CA ARG A 299 16.38 -5.03 -2.18
C ARG A 299 16.28 -6.38 -1.48
N GLN A 300 16.65 -6.44 -0.19
CA GLN A 300 16.56 -7.67 0.58
C GLN A 300 15.11 -8.11 0.81
N VAL A 301 14.20 -7.16 1.04
CA VAL A 301 12.76 -7.45 1.13
C VAL A 301 12.25 -8.04 -0.19
N GLU A 302 12.59 -7.43 -1.32
CA GLU A 302 12.20 -7.90 -2.64
C GLU A 302 12.78 -9.28 -2.98
N ASP A 303 14.04 -9.54 -2.64
CA ASP A 303 14.68 -10.86 -2.84
C ASP A 303 13.97 -11.95 -2.01
N ASN A 304 13.59 -11.63 -0.79
CA ASN A 304 12.83 -12.53 0.07
C ASN A 304 11.42 -12.80 -0.49
N LEU A 305 10.73 -11.76 -0.97
CA LEU A 305 9.40 -11.89 -1.59
C LEU A 305 9.43 -12.70 -2.90
N ALA A 306 10.51 -12.56 -3.66
CA ALA A 306 10.73 -13.34 -4.87
C ALA A 306 11.18 -14.78 -4.59
N GLY A 307 11.52 -15.12 -3.36
CA GLY A 307 12.04 -16.44 -2.97
C GLY A 307 13.48 -16.72 -3.39
N ILE A 308 14.26 -15.66 -3.70
CA ILE A 308 15.67 -15.76 -4.07
C ILE A 308 16.57 -15.85 -2.83
N SER A 309 16.17 -15.18 -1.77
CA SER A 309 16.87 -15.14 -0.50
C SER A 309 15.91 -15.44 0.65
N HIS A 310 16.45 -15.89 1.76
CA HIS A 310 15.73 -15.99 3.04
C HIS A 310 16.55 -15.33 4.16
N LYS A 311 17.53 -14.50 3.79
CA LYS A 311 18.40 -13.81 4.73
C LYS A 311 17.59 -12.83 5.59
N TYR A 312 17.89 -12.81 6.88
CA TYR A 312 17.21 -11.98 7.90
C TYR A 312 15.71 -12.25 8.06
N MET A 313 15.22 -13.41 7.63
CA MET A 313 13.81 -13.76 7.64
C MET A 313 13.56 -15.04 8.43
N LYS A 314 12.59 -15.02 9.33
CA LYS A 314 11.99 -16.21 9.92
C LYS A 314 10.82 -16.67 9.05
N ILE A 315 10.69 -17.98 8.89
CA ILE A 315 9.59 -18.57 8.12
C ILE A 315 8.72 -19.37 9.09
N TRP A 316 7.41 -19.07 9.07
CA TRP A 316 6.40 -19.81 9.79
C TRP A 316 5.56 -20.60 8.79
N GLU A 317 5.52 -21.89 8.97
CA GLU A 317 4.72 -22.84 8.13
C GLU A 317 4.09 -23.88 9.02
N ASN A 318 2.87 -24.34 8.71
CA ASN A 318 2.15 -25.38 9.46
C ASN A 318 2.01 -25.11 10.97
N GLY A 319 1.82 -23.85 11.34
CA GLY A 319 1.69 -23.42 12.72
C GLY A 319 3.01 -23.35 13.51
N GLN A 320 4.14 -23.54 12.85
CA GLN A 320 5.45 -23.62 13.52
C GLN A 320 6.48 -22.71 12.84
N TYR A 321 7.40 -22.22 13.64
CA TYR A 321 8.59 -21.52 13.13
C TYR A 321 9.64 -22.53 12.68
N ASP A 322 10.04 -22.44 11.41
CA ASP A 322 11.12 -23.24 10.86
C ASP A 322 12.50 -22.67 11.25
N LYS A 323 13.19 -23.39 12.16
CA LYS A 323 14.55 -23.02 12.61
C LYS A 323 15.65 -23.46 11.63
N SER A 324 15.32 -24.20 10.59
CA SER A 324 16.31 -24.82 9.68
C SER A 324 16.63 -23.98 8.45
N LYS A 325 15.92 -22.88 8.24
CA LYS A 325 16.11 -21.97 7.08
C LYS A 325 16.68 -20.59 7.55
#